data_7a40510d84f4ae4907e64d5478760cc9
#
_entry.id   7a40510d84f4ae4907e64d5478760cc9
#
_cell.length_a   1.000
_cell.length_b   1.000
_cell.length_c   1.000
_cell.angle_alpha   90.00
_cell.angle_beta   90.00
_cell.angle_gamma   90.00
#
_symmetry.space_group_name_H-M   'P 1'
#
loop_
_entity.id
_entity.type
_entity.pdbx_description
1 polymer ?
#
loop_
_entity_poly.entity_id
_entity_poly.type
_entity_poly.pdbx_seq_one_letter_code
_entity_poly.pdbx_strand_id
1 'polypeptide(L)'
;MIDQVDVKKMHHRNAPDTEIAAAHKSARSVVGRRLETLQGLAALGGTAAGEQIALATGLSLLSIRPRISELLEMKLVEDTLTRHTNTYGNTEIIWKLTKKGEKYVH
;
A
#
# COMPACT_ATOMS: atom_id res chain seq x y z
N MET A 1 -13.49 -18.30 -14.01
CA MET A 1 -14.04 -18.08 -13.91
C MET A 1 -13.71 -17.72 -13.95
N ILE A 2 -13.53 -17.55 -14.10
CA ILE A 2 -13.85 -17.23 -14.08
C ILE A 2 -13.41 -16.98 -14.25
N ASP A 3 -13.21 -16.87 -14.54
CA ASP A 3 -13.52 -16.61 -14.58
C ASP A 3 -13.18 -16.37 -14.66
N GLN A 4 -13.00 -16.16 -14.88
CA GLN A 4 -13.40 -15.95 -14.84
C GLN A 4 -13.35 -15.91 -14.94
N VAL A 5 -13.14 -15.81 -15.14
CA VAL A 5 -13.70 -15.86 -15.05
C VAL A 5 -13.57 -15.71 -15.11
N ASP A 6 -13.36 -15.59 -15.37
CA ASP A 6 -13.84 -15.47 -15.30
C ASP A 6 -13.72 -15.14 -15.11
N VAL A 7 -13.59 -14.94 -15.16
CA VAL A 7 -14.02 -14.84 -14.88
C VAL A 7 -14.13 -14.85 -15.09
N LYS A 8 -14.14 -14.99 -15.33
CA LYS A 8 -14.72 -15.08 -15.39
C LYS A 8 -14.83 -15.54 -15.44
N LYS A 9 -14.73 -15.62 -15.62
CA LYS A 9 -15.12 -16.01 -15.45
C LYS A 9 -14.93 -16.26 -15.05
N MET A 10 -14.76 -16.21 -14.99
CA MET A 10 -14.87 -16.41 -14.48
C MET A 10 -15.08 -16.56 -14.13
N HIS A 11 -15.16 -16.70 -14.07
CA HIS A 11 -15.66 -16.77 -13.66
C HIS A 11 -15.98 -17.15 -13.46
N HIS A 12 -16.19 -17.33 -13.29
CA HIS A 12 -16.76 -17.69 -13.00
C HIS A 12 -17.36 -17.93 -12.84
N ARG A 13 -17.86 -17.94 -12.87
CA ARG A 13 -18.41 -18.35 -12.66
C ARG A 13 -18.79 -18.56 -12.17
N ASN A 14 -19.48 -18.39 -12.15
CA ASN A 14 -19.74 -18.67 -11.28
C ASN A 14 -19.06 -18.75 -10.63
N ALA A 15 -19.33 -18.17 -10.88
CA ALA A 15 -18.07 -18.15 -10.27
C ALA A 15 -18.15 -18.26 -8.78
N PRO A 16 -17.39 -19.09 -8.20
CA PRO A 16 -17.49 -19.22 -6.77
C PRO A 16 -17.20 -17.90 -6.09
N ASP A 17 -18.01 -17.56 -5.12
CA ASP A 17 -17.86 -16.30 -4.41
C ASP A 17 -16.50 -16.16 -3.72
N THR A 18 -15.97 -17.26 -3.22
CA THR A 18 -14.67 -17.25 -2.56
C THR A 18 -13.57 -16.79 -3.50
N GLU A 19 -13.62 -17.30 -4.71
CA GLU A 19 -12.65 -16.96 -5.72
C GLU A 19 -12.81 -15.52 -6.16
N ILE A 20 -14.04 -15.09 -6.28
CA ILE A 20 -14.33 -13.71 -6.64
C ILE A 20 -13.84 -12.76 -5.57
N ALA A 21 -14.05 -13.09 -4.31
CA ALA A 21 -13.59 -12.29 -3.19
C ALA A 21 -12.06 -12.17 -3.18
N ALA A 22 -11.37 -13.28 -3.45
CA ALA A 22 -9.92 -13.27 -3.51
C ALA A 22 -9.43 -12.40 -4.66
N ALA A 23 -10.10 -12.48 -5.80
CA ALA A 23 -9.76 -11.68 -6.96
C ALA A 23 -9.96 -10.20 -6.68
N HIS A 24 -11.04 -9.85 -6.00
CA HIS A 24 -11.28 -8.46 -5.62
C HIS A 24 -10.19 -7.94 -4.72
N LYS A 25 -9.77 -8.74 -3.76
CA LYS A 25 -8.69 -8.36 -2.86
C LYS A 25 -7.39 -8.16 -3.63
N SER A 26 -7.10 -9.09 -4.53
CA SER A 26 -5.88 -9.01 -5.35
C SER A 26 -5.93 -7.85 -6.32
N ALA A 27 -7.13 -7.53 -6.80
CA ALA A 27 -7.34 -6.48 -7.78
C ALA A 27 -7.65 -5.15 -7.13
N ARG A 28 -7.41 -5.04 -5.81
CA ARG A 28 -7.62 -3.79 -5.11
C ARG A 28 -6.94 -2.68 -5.88
N SER A 29 -7.64 -1.58 -6.06
CA SER A 29 -7.17 -0.49 -6.89
C SER A 29 -5.89 0.13 -6.32
N VAL A 30 -5.14 0.77 -7.20
CA VAL A 30 -3.97 1.54 -6.79
C VAL A 30 -4.37 2.59 -5.78
N VAL A 31 -5.54 3.20 -5.96
CA VAL A 31 -6.04 4.21 -5.02
C VAL A 31 -6.23 3.62 -3.63
N GLY A 32 -6.81 2.44 -3.53
CA GLY A 32 -6.99 1.76 -2.25
C GLY A 32 -5.66 1.43 -1.59
N ARG A 33 -4.68 0.97 -2.37
CA ARG A 33 -3.36 0.66 -1.84
C ARG A 33 -2.63 1.91 -1.38
N ARG A 34 -2.81 3.02 -2.09
CA ARG A 34 -2.24 4.29 -1.68
C ARG A 34 -2.80 4.71 -0.32
N LEU A 35 -4.10 4.57 -0.15
CA LEU A 35 -4.74 4.94 1.10
C LEU A 35 -4.26 4.06 2.24
N GLU A 36 -4.17 2.75 2.02
CA GLU A 36 -3.66 1.83 3.02
C GLU A 36 -2.23 2.16 3.45
N THR A 37 -1.39 2.48 2.47
CA THR A 37 0.00 2.85 2.73
C THR A 37 0.05 4.13 3.57
N LEU A 38 -0.76 5.11 3.21
CA LEU A 38 -0.82 6.38 3.93
C LEU A 38 -1.34 6.18 5.35
N GLN A 39 -2.37 5.36 5.50
CA GLN A 39 -2.92 5.04 6.82
C GLN A 39 -1.91 4.32 7.70
N GLY A 40 -1.12 3.41 7.09
CA GLY A 40 -0.06 2.72 7.82
C GLY A 40 0.98 3.69 8.34
N LEU A 41 1.35 4.65 7.50
CA LEU A 41 2.31 5.67 7.91
C LEU A 41 1.72 6.51 9.06
N ALA A 42 0.46 6.89 8.95
CA ALA A 42 -0.21 7.65 10.00
C ALA A 42 -0.26 6.88 11.32
N ALA A 43 -0.52 5.57 11.25
CA ALA A 43 -0.58 4.73 12.43
C ALA A 43 0.77 4.64 13.16
N LEU A 44 1.86 4.88 12.44
CA LEU A 44 3.20 4.87 13.00
C LEU A 44 3.63 6.26 13.50
N GLY A 45 2.70 7.17 13.60
CA GLY A 45 3.00 8.52 14.08
C GLY A 45 3.32 9.51 12.97
N GLY A 46 3.14 9.11 11.73
CA GLY A 46 3.34 10.00 10.58
C GLY A 46 4.76 10.01 10.03
N THR A 47 5.67 9.24 10.61
CA THR A 47 7.07 9.18 10.17
C THR A 47 7.54 7.74 10.27
N ALA A 48 7.99 7.17 9.16
CA ALA A 48 8.45 5.77 9.14
C ALA A 48 9.16 5.44 7.84
N ALA A 49 9.94 4.36 7.88
CA ALA A 49 10.57 3.79 6.69
C ALA A 49 9.61 2.81 6.04
N GLY A 50 9.88 2.47 4.78
CA GLY A 50 9.02 1.55 4.03
C GLY A 50 8.82 0.22 4.72
N GLU A 51 9.88 -0.36 5.31
CA GLU A 51 9.77 -1.64 6.00
C GLU A 51 8.78 -1.55 7.16
N GLN A 52 8.81 -0.45 7.89
CA GLN A 52 7.91 -0.24 9.02
C GLN A 52 6.46 -0.11 8.55
N ILE A 53 6.26 0.58 7.44
CA ILE A 53 4.93 0.72 6.86
C ILE A 53 4.42 -0.64 6.39
N ALA A 54 5.29 -1.45 5.79
CA ALA A 54 4.93 -2.79 5.36
C ALA A 54 4.45 -3.63 6.54
N LEU A 55 5.17 -3.57 7.65
CA LEU A 55 4.80 -4.32 8.85
C LEU A 55 3.46 -3.83 9.40
N ALA A 56 3.25 -2.52 9.41
CA ALA A 56 2.02 -1.95 9.96
C ALA A 56 0.79 -2.27 9.10
N THR A 57 0.97 -2.38 7.79
CA THR A 57 -0.17 -2.60 6.88
C THR A 57 -0.39 -4.07 6.56
N GLY A 58 0.60 -4.91 6.80
CA GLY A 58 0.55 -6.31 6.38
C GLY A 58 0.80 -6.49 4.89
N LEU A 59 1.17 -5.43 4.19
CA LEU A 59 1.48 -5.50 2.76
C LEU A 59 2.97 -5.75 2.57
N SER A 60 3.34 -6.30 1.42
CA SER A 60 4.75 -6.53 1.13
C SER A 60 5.42 -5.20 0.80
N LEU A 61 6.73 -5.16 1.04
CA LEU A 61 7.51 -3.98 0.70
C LEU A 61 7.46 -3.68 -0.80
N LEU A 62 7.40 -4.73 -1.61
CA LEU A 62 7.28 -4.57 -3.07
C LEU A 62 5.96 -3.90 -3.47
N SER A 63 4.90 -4.14 -2.70
CA SER A 63 3.60 -3.50 -2.96
C SER A 63 3.61 -2.05 -2.52
N ILE A 64 4.36 -1.73 -1.48
CA ILE A 64 4.36 -0.41 -0.87
C ILE A 64 5.24 0.58 -1.61
N ARG A 65 6.40 0.15 -2.09
CA ARG A 65 7.35 1.06 -2.72
C ARG A 65 6.77 1.90 -3.85
N PRO A 66 6.05 1.29 -4.82
CA PRO A 66 5.45 2.11 -5.88
C PRO A 66 4.41 3.09 -5.34
N ARG A 67 3.69 2.66 -4.31
CA ARG A 67 2.68 3.54 -3.70
C ARG A 67 3.32 4.74 -3.04
N ILE A 68 4.46 4.53 -2.37
CA ILE A 68 5.17 5.65 -1.75
C ILE A 68 5.64 6.64 -2.79
N SER A 69 6.16 6.16 -3.92
CA SER A 69 6.59 7.04 -5.00
C SER A 69 5.44 7.89 -5.52
N GLU A 70 4.27 7.27 -5.66
CA GLU A 70 3.07 7.97 -6.11
C GLU A 70 2.62 9.00 -5.08
N LEU A 71 2.66 8.62 -3.80
CA LEU A 71 2.28 9.54 -2.73
C LEU A 71 3.23 10.74 -2.66
N LEU A 72 4.50 10.50 -2.94
CA LEU A 72 5.49 11.58 -2.99
C LEU A 72 5.15 12.55 -4.11
N GLU A 73 4.81 12.04 -5.30
CA GLU A 73 4.41 12.87 -6.42
C GLU A 73 3.15 13.66 -6.12
N MET A 74 2.23 13.05 -5.37
CA MET A 74 0.98 13.70 -4.98
C MET A 74 1.18 14.67 -3.83
N LYS A 75 2.38 14.74 -3.28
CA LYS A 75 2.75 15.61 -2.17
C LYS A 75 2.03 15.26 -0.87
N LEU A 76 1.71 13.98 -0.71
CA LEU A 76 1.07 13.48 0.50
C LEU A 76 2.08 12.99 1.51
N VAL A 77 3.29 12.65 1.04
CA VAL A 77 4.42 12.31 1.91
C VAL A 77 5.65 13.07 1.43
N GLU A 78 6.65 13.16 2.26
CA GLU A 78 7.90 13.80 1.92
C GLU A 78 9.08 13.01 2.48
N ASP A 79 10.24 13.18 1.86
CA ASP A 79 11.49 12.59 2.31
C ASP A 79 12.01 13.42 3.47
N THR A 80 12.21 12.80 4.64
CA THR A 80 12.73 13.53 5.81
C THR A 80 14.21 13.85 5.70
N LEU A 81 14.87 13.30 4.68
CA LEU A 81 16.33 13.40 4.51
C LEU A 81 17.10 12.60 5.56
N THR A 82 16.42 11.81 6.35
CA THR A 82 17.04 10.84 7.23
C THR A 82 16.88 9.45 6.67
N ARG A 83 17.71 8.53 7.12
CA ARG A 83 17.74 7.17 6.60
C ARG A 83 17.64 6.17 7.73
N HIS A 84 17.11 5.00 7.40
CA HIS A 84 16.93 3.90 8.33
C HIS A 84 17.57 2.65 7.73
N THR A 85 18.31 1.90 8.54
CA THR A 85 18.87 0.62 8.10
C THR A 85 17.85 -0.45 8.44
N ASN A 86 17.35 -1.14 7.40
CA ASN A 86 16.31 -2.15 7.60
C ASN A 86 16.91 -3.48 8.06
N THR A 87 16.05 -4.47 8.28
CA THR A 87 16.42 -5.78 8.78
C THR A 87 17.45 -6.49 7.90
N TYR A 88 17.44 -6.16 6.61
CA TYR A 88 18.35 -6.79 5.63
C TYR A 88 19.65 -6.03 5.47
N GLY A 89 19.86 -4.97 6.24
CA GLY A 89 21.06 -4.18 6.16
C GLY A 89 21.07 -3.11 5.08
N ASN A 90 19.93 -2.92 4.42
CA ASN A 90 19.82 -1.89 3.38
C ASN A 90 19.31 -0.59 3.96
N THR A 91 19.76 0.51 3.35
CA THR A 91 19.35 1.85 3.78
C THR A 91 18.05 2.22 3.13
N GLU A 92 17.12 2.74 3.92
CA GLU A 92 15.81 3.20 3.44
C GLU A 92 15.56 4.63 3.84
N ILE A 93 14.77 5.30 3.00
CA ILE A 93 14.33 6.67 3.29
C ILE A 93 13.28 6.62 4.40
N ILE A 94 13.35 7.57 5.31
CA ILE A 94 12.30 7.75 6.31
C ILE A 94 11.33 8.78 5.74
N TRP A 95 10.08 8.36 5.60
CA TRP A 95 9.01 9.17 5.01
C TRP A 95 8.20 9.86 6.08
N LYS A 96 7.62 10.99 5.75
CA LYS A 96 6.80 11.77 6.67
C LYS A 96 5.53 12.22 5.97
N LEU A 97 4.40 12.16 6.69
CA LEU A 97 3.15 12.72 6.19
C LEU A 97 3.28 14.24 6.07
N THR A 98 2.80 14.77 4.94
CA THR A 98 2.65 16.21 4.80
C THR A 98 1.31 16.62 5.39
N LYS A 99 1.08 17.93 5.52
CA LYS A 99 -0.23 18.41 5.97
C LYS A 99 -1.33 17.95 5.02
N LYS A 100 -1.04 17.93 3.72
CA LYS A 100 -2.00 17.45 2.74
C LYS A 100 -2.30 15.98 2.95
N GLY A 101 -1.26 15.18 3.25
CA GLY A 101 -1.43 13.75 3.53
C GLY A 101 -2.25 13.50 4.77
N GLU A 102 -2.07 14.31 5.81
CA GLU A 102 -2.83 14.18 7.05
C GLU A 102 -4.33 14.32 6.83
N LYS A 103 -4.72 15.16 5.88
CA LYS A 103 -6.13 15.36 5.57
C LYS A 103 -6.80 14.11 5.02
N TYR A 104 -6.03 13.20 4.46
CA TYR A 104 -6.58 11.98 3.87
C TYR A 104 -6.77 10.87 4.90
N VAL A 105 -6.13 10.98 6.07
CA VAL A 105 -6.16 9.93 7.09
C VAL A 105 -6.77 10.38 8.41
N HIS A 106 -7.18 11.61 8.49
CA HIS A 106 -7.82 12.17 9.69
C HIS A 106 -9.20 12.81 9.42
#